data_00f2e4e04597048daf54de014367be7f
#
_entry.id   00f2e4e04597048daf54de014367be7f
#
_cell.length_a   1.000
_cell.length_b   1.000
_cell.length_c   1.000
_cell.angle_alpha   90.00
_cell.angle_beta   90.00
_cell.angle_gamma   90.00
#
_symmetry.space_group_name_H-M   'P 1'
#
loop_
_entity.id
_entity.type
_entity.pdbx_description
1 polymer ?
#
loop_
_entity_poly.entity_id
_entity_poly.type
_entity_poly.pdbx_seq_one_letter_code
_entity_poly.pdbx_strand_id
1 'polypeptide(L)'
;MSVLAGGAAFALCLSACGPMGGGSAGASSASDAEHPLLGAAAPAFELASPDGKQQLKLADYAGKVVVVDFWATWCTPCHDSFPVYQRLSEKFRGKAVVLGISVDEEPGGIAQFAKETGAKFPLAWDDGQITSKSYQPPTMPTCYIVDKAGVVRFVHAGFHAGEEQEIASEISSLLE
;
A
#
# COMPACT_ATOMS: atom_id res chain seq x y z
N MET A 1 19.54 -83.71 4.47
CA MET A 1 20.04 -83.77 5.86
C MET A 1 20.47 -82.34 6.23
N SER A 2 20.04 -81.88 7.39
CA SER A 2 20.40 -80.71 8.19
C SER A 2 19.81 -79.36 7.78
N VAL A 3 18.85 -79.00 8.54
CA VAL A 3 18.19 -77.80 8.81
C VAL A 3 19.15 -76.90 9.61
N LEU A 4 19.14 -75.55 9.39
CA LEU A 4 19.45 -74.63 10.41
C LEU A 4 18.69 -73.27 10.18
N ALA A 5 17.97 -72.90 11.15
CA ALA A 5 17.16 -71.70 11.31
C ALA A 5 18.06 -70.51 11.62
N GLY A 6 17.67 -69.35 11.16
CA GLY A 6 18.28 -68.07 11.52
C GLY A 6 17.22 -66.98 11.75
N GLY A 7 17.13 -66.53 12.98
CA GLY A 7 16.08 -65.67 13.52
C GLY A 7 16.08 -64.26 12.98
N ALA A 8 14.89 -63.73 12.86
CA ALA A 8 14.61 -62.33 12.54
C ALA A 8 14.72 -61.48 13.82
N ALA A 9 15.59 -60.49 13.83
CA ALA A 9 15.67 -59.47 14.84
C ALA A 9 14.77 -58.30 14.42
N PHE A 10 13.69 -58.06 15.19
CA PHE A 10 12.81 -56.89 15.07
C PHE A 10 13.47 -55.73 15.81
N ALA A 11 13.89 -54.73 15.06
CA ALA A 11 14.33 -53.45 15.64
C ALA A 11 13.13 -52.52 15.76
N LEU A 12 12.71 -52.22 16.99
CA LEU A 12 11.75 -51.19 17.33
C LEU A 12 12.41 -49.81 17.12
N CYS A 13 11.99 -49.05 16.12
CA CYS A 13 12.29 -47.62 16.06
C CYS A 13 11.25 -46.85 16.85
N LEU A 14 11.65 -46.33 18.03
CA LEU A 14 10.89 -45.30 18.74
C LEU A 14 10.96 -43.98 17.96
N SER A 15 9.85 -43.57 17.39
CA SER A 15 9.68 -42.25 16.80
C SER A 15 9.49 -41.25 17.96
N ALA A 16 10.48 -40.41 18.18
CA ALA A 16 10.35 -39.23 19.06
C ALA A 16 9.53 -38.15 18.35
N CYS A 17 8.34 -37.89 18.92
CA CYS A 17 7.48 -36.79 18.52
C CYS A 17 8.08 -35.48 19.10
N GLY A 18 8.69 -34.64 18.25
CA GLY A 18 9.13 -33.30 18.61
C GLY A 18 7.94 -32.31 18.59
N PRO A 19 7.91 -31.27 19.45
CA PRO A 19 6.83 -30.30 19.42
C PRO A 19 6.93 -29.41 18.17
N MET A 20 5.83 -29.36 17.42
CA MET A 20 5.64 -28.39 16.35
C MET A 20 5.54 -26.99 16.91
N GLY A 21 6.59 -26.18 16.77
CA GLY A 21 6.54 -24.75 16.99
C GLY A 21 5.66 -24.11 15.94
N GLY A 22 4.46 -23.69 16.33
CA GLY A 22 3.58 -22.89 15.51
C GLY A 22 4.18 -21.49 15.29
N GLY A 23 4.92 -21.33 14.20
CA GLY A 23 5.24 -20.01 13.68
C GLY A 23 3.98 -19.45 13.04
N SER A 24 3.35 -18.48 13.71
CA SER A 24 2.31 -17.65 13.12
C SER A 24 2.97 -16.80 12.03
N ALA A 25 2.99 -17.31 10.81
CA ALA A 25 3.29 -16.48 9.64
C ALA A 25 2.08 -15.55 9.48
N GLY A 26 2.28 -14.26 9.75
CA GLY A 26 1.34 -13.23 9.37
C GLY A 26 1.08 -13.37 7.87
N ALA A 27 -0.18 -13.54 7.51
CA ALA A 27 -0.61 -13.55 6.12
C ALA A 27 -0.45 -12.12 5.57
N SER A 28 0.72 -11.83 4.98
CA SER A 28 0.84 -10.74 4.03
C SER A 28 -0.03 -11.12 2.84
N SER A 29 -0.97 -10.25 2.48
CA SER A 29 -1.86 -10.49 1.35
C SER A 29 -1.00 -10.67 0.09
N ALA A 30 -1.22 -11.73 -0.65
CA ALA A 30 -0.42 -12.13 -1.82
C ALA A 30 -0.47 -11.13 -3.01
N SER A 31 -1.24 -10.02 -2.86
CA SER A 31 -1.39 -8.97 -3.88
C SER A 31 -0.25 -7.94 -3.87
N ASP A 32 0.43 -7.76 -2.75
CA ASP A 32 1.39 -6.65 -2.59
C ASP A 32 2.79 -7.02 -3.11
N ALA A 33 3.11 -8.30 -3.22
CA ALA A 33 4.45 -8.80 -3.58
C ALA A 33 4.78 -8.74 -5.08
N GLU A 34 3.84 -8.42 -5.97
CA GLU A 34 4.02 -8.54 -7.44
C GLU A 34 3.87 -7.22 -8.21
N HIS A 35 3.64 -6.07 -7.55
CA HIS A 35 3.45 -4.83 -8.31
C HIS A 35 4.76 -4.37 -8.97
N PRO A 36 4.75 -4.04 -10.29
CA PRO A 36 5.98 -3.74 -11.04
C PRO A 36 6.76 -2.52 -10.52
N LEU A 37 6.11 -1.62 -9.79
CA LEU A 37 6.77 -0.46 -9.18
C LEU A 37 7.41 -0.76 -7.82
N LEU A 38 7.16 -1.91 -7.20
CA LEU A 38 7.74 -2.24 -5.91
C LEU A 38 9.27 -2.32 -6.00
N GLY A 39 9.97 -1.49 -5.22
CA GLY A 39 11.43 -1.35 -5.28
C GLY A 39 11.95 -0.48 -6.43
N ALA A 40 11.07 0.03 -7.30
CA ALA A 40 11.42 0.94 -8.39
C ALA A 40 11.25 2.42 -7.99
N ALA A 41 11.86 3.31 -8.76
CA ALA A 41 11.60 4.75 -8.62
C ALA A 41 10.14 5.06 -8.93
N ALA A 42 9.49 5.83 -8.06
CA ALA A 42 8.13 6.30 -8.28
C ALA A 42 8.07 7.17 -9.55
N PRO A 43 7.15 6.90 -10.49
CA PRO A 43 6.98 7.74 -11.66
C PRO A 43 6.73 9.21 -11.28
N ALA A 44 7.49 10.12 -11.89
CA ALA A 44 7.33 11.54 -11.65
C ALA A 44 5.98 12.02 -12.22
N PHE A 45 5.36 12.99 -11.53
CA PHE A 45 4.18 13.66 -12.01
C PHE A 45 4.18 15.15 -11.65
N GLU A 46 3.43 15.90 -12.43
CA GLU A 46 3.07 17.28 -12.20
C GLU A 46 1.60 17.44 -12.57
N LEU A 47 0.74 17.62 -11.59
CA LEU A 47 -0.72 17.63 -11.74
C LEU A 47 -1.33 18.89 -11.13
N ALA A 48 -2.40 19.39 -11.74
CA ALA A 48 -3.15 20.49 -11.20
C ALA A 48 -4.00 20.06 -9.99
N SER A 49 -4.16 20.95 -9.02
CA SER A 49 -5.22 20.82 -8.02
C SER A 49 -6.60 20.88 -8.71
N PRO A 50 -7.67 20.31 -8.12
CA PRO A 50 -8.99 20.28 -8.75
C PRO A 50 -9.56 21.65 -9.10
N ASP A 51 -9.12 22.72 -8.43
CA ASP A 51 -9.50 24.10 -8.72
C ASP A 51 -8.54 24.81 -9.69
N GLY A 52 -7.52 24.11 -10.18
CA GLY A 52 -6.53 24.60 -11.13
C GLY A 52 -5.55 25.66 -10.57
N LYS A 53 -5.60 25.96 -9.28
CA LYS A 53 -4.80 27.07 -8.70
C LYS A 53 -3.40 26.67 -8.28
N GLN A 54 -3.17 25.38 -8.03
CA GLN A 54 -1.90 24.86 -7.57
C GLN A 54 -1.43 23.73 -8.48
N GLN A 55 -0.10 23.55 -8.54
CA GLN A 55 0.52 22.40 -9.17
C GLN A 55 1.10 21.52 -8.05
N LEU A 56 0.81 20.22 -8.11
CA LEU A 56 1.38 19.21 -7.24
C LEU A 56 2.40 18.41 -8.02
N LYS A 57 3.64 18.44 -7.57
CA LYS A 57 4.76 17.69 -8.18
C LYS A 57 5.32 16.72 -7.15
N LEU A 58 5.54 15.47 -7.54
CA LEU A 58 6.20 14.52 -6.64
C LEU A 58 7.55 15.04 -6.15
N ALA A 59 8.29 15.74 -7.02
CA ALA A 59 9.61 16.31 -6.72
C ALA A 59 9.61 17.33 -5.57
N ASP A 60 8.49 18.03 -5.31
CA ASP A 60 8.38 19.01 -4.21
C ASP A 60 8.41 18.34 -2.83
N TYR A 61 8.26 17.03 -2.78
CA TYR A 61 8.28 16.23 -1.57
C TYR A 61 9.55 15.38 -1.41
N ALA A 62 10.58 15.66 -2.19
CA ALA A 62 11.87 14.97 -2.06
C ALA A 62 12.39 15.00 -0.62
N GLY A 63 12.90 13.87 -0.12
CA GLY A 63 13.38 13.71 1.26
C GLY A 63 12.29 13.47 2.30
N LYS A 64 11.03 13.36 1.89
CA LYS A 64 9.90 12.94 2.74
C LYS A 64 9.40 11.57 2.32
N VAL A 65 8.73 10.88 3.23
CA VAL A 65 7.90 9.74 2.88
C VAL A 65 6.61 10.27 2.25
N VAL A 66 6.20 9.71 1.11
CA VAL A 66 5.00 10.15 0.38
C VAL A 66 4.06 8.97 0.20
N VAL A 67 2.81 9.13 0.61
CA VAL A 67 1.71 8.22 0.31
C VAL A 67 0.98 8.79 -0.90
N VAL A 68 1.07 8.12 -2.04
CA VAL A 68 0.38 8.49 -3.28
C VAL A 68 -0.82 7.58 -3.43
N ASP A 69 -2.02 8.13 -3.26
CA ASP A 69 -3.29 7.40 -3.34
C ASP A 69 -4.03 7.72 -4.64
N PHE A 70 -4.34 6.69 -5.43
CA PHE A 70 -5.20 6.80 -6.61
C PHE A 70 -6.62 6.44 -6.24
N TRP A 71 -7.55 7.33 -6.57
CA TRP A 71 -8.95 7.25 -6.16
C TRP A 71 -9.90 7.91 -7.16
N ALA A 72 -11.22 7.78 -6.95
CA ALA A 72 -12.23 8.48 -7.73
C ALA A 72 -13.48 8.78 -6.90
N THR A 73 -14.28 9.74 -7.33
CA THR A 73 -15.53 10.12 -6.63
C THR A 73 -16.59 9.00 -6.65
N TRP A 74 -16.57 8.13 -7.65
CA TRP A 74 -17.46 6.97 -7.79
C TRP A 74 -16.97 5.73 -7.01
N CYS A 75 -15.80 5.79 -6.38
CA CYS A 75 -15.17 4.69 -5.67
C CYS A 75 -15.74 4.58 -4.25
N THR A 76 -16.63 3.63 -4.00
CA THR A 76 -17.24 3.43 -2.68
C THR A 76 -16.22 3.20 -1.56
N PRO A 77 -15.21 2.28 -1.67
CA PRO A 77 -14.24 2.09 -0.59
C PRO A 77 -13.32 3.30 -0.36
N CYS A 78 -13.25 4.25 -1.30
CA CYS A 78 -12.51 5.49 -1.11
C CYS A 78 -13.16 6.41 -0.05
N HIS A 79 -14.46 6.31 0.18
CA HIS A 79 -15.13 7.01 1.29
C HIS A 79 -14.64 6.53 2.65
N ASP A 80 -14.24 5.26 2.77
CA ASP A 80 -13.72 4.69 4.02
C ASP A 80 -12.22 4.96 4.19
N SER A 81 -11.44 4.96 3.10
CA SER A 81 -9.98 5.19 3.14
C SER A 81 -9.62 6.66 3.43
N PHE A 82 -10.37 7.62 2.91
CA PHE A 82 -10.04 9.05 3.03
C PHE A 82 -9.96 9.56 4.47
N PRO A 83 -10.90 9.26 5.38
CA PRO A 83 -10.75 9.61 6.80
C PRO A 83 -9.49 9.00 7.44
N VAL A 84 -9.09 7.80 7.02
CA VAL A 84 -7.84 7.15 7.47
C VAL A 84 -6.63 7.94 6.99
N TYR A 85 -6.57 8.26 5.70
CA TYR A 85 -5.48 9.06 5.12
C TYR A 85 -5.41 10.46 5.73
N GLN A 86 -6.55 11.06 6.09
CA GLN A 86 -6.56 12.33 6.83
C GLN A 86 -5.88 12.18 8.19
N ARG A 87 -6.20 11.14 8.97
CA ARG A 87 -5.55 10.88 10.27
C ARG A 87 -4.05 10.60 10.11
N LEU A 88 -3.65 9.83 9.11
CA LEU A 88 -2.23 9.58 8.79
C LEU A 88 -1.50 10.87 8.43
N SER A 89 -2.10 11.72 7.59
CA SER A 89 -1.56 13.03 7.23
C SER A 89 -1.33 13.93 8.45
N GLU A 90 -2.25 13.91 9.43
CA GLU A 90 -2.11 14.64 10.68
C GLU A 90 -1.04 14.04 11.61
N LYS A 91 -1.05 12.72 11.78
CA LYS A 91 -0.10 11.97 12.61
C LYS A 91 1.35 12.17 12.18
N PHE A 92 1.60 12.17 10.89
CA PHE A 92 2.96 12.27 10.33
C PHE A 92 3.29 13.66 9.77
N ARG A 93 2.54 14.69 10.15
CA ARG A 93 2.73 16.06 9.68
C ARG A 93 4.20 16.51 9.75
N GLY A 94 4.71 17.01 8.63
CA GLY A 94 6.10 17.46 8.50
C GLY A 94 7.11 16.34 8.19
N LYS A 95 6.76 15.07 8.40
CA LYS A 95 7.64 13.90 8.15
C LYS A 95 7.20 13.09 6.94
N ALA A 96 5.90 12.89 6.79
CA ALA A 96 5.31 12.25 5.63
C ALA A 96 4.17 13.13 5.07
N VAL A 97 3.82 12.88 3.80
CA VAL A 97 2.76 13.59 3.08
C VAL A 97 1.85 12.57 2.42
N VAL A 98 0.55 12.81 2.50
CA VAL A 98 -0.47 12.09 1.70
C VAL A 98 -0.84 12.95 0.51
N LEU A 99 -0.89 12.38 -0.68
CA LEU A 99 -1.32 12.99 -1.93
C LEU A 99 -2.41 12.13 -2.53
N GLY A 100 -3.62 12.67 -2.70
CA GLY A 100 -4.71 11.98 -3.39
C GLY A 100 -4.75 12.40 -4.86
N ILE A 101 -4.64 11.43 -5.77
CA ILE A 101 -4.71 11.65 -7.22
C ILE A 101 -6.03 11.07 -7.73
N SER A 102 -6.96 11.95 -8.12
CA SER A 102 -8.24 11.55 -8.69
C SER A 102 -8.07 11.14 -10.14
N VAL A 103 -8.67 10.00 -10.50
CA VAL A 103 -8.78 9.49 -11.87
C VAL A 103 -10.15 9.75 -12.50
N ASP A 104 -10.95 10.64 -11.91
CA ASP A 104 -12.23 11.06 -12.49
C ASP A 104 -12.04 11.65 -13.89
N GLU A 105 -13.01 11.45 -14.76
CA GLU A 105 -13.00 12.06 -16.10
C GLU A 105 -13.10 13.59 -16.03
N GLU A 106 -13.81 14.11 -15.00
CA GLU A 106 -14.02 15.53 -14.77
C GLU A 106 -13.74 15.91 -13.31
N PRO A 107 -13.14 17.06 -13.02
CA PRO A 107 -12.74 17.43 -11.66
C PRO A 107 -13.90 17.90 -10.76
N GLY A 108 -15.10 18.08 -11.30
CA GLY A 108 -16.22 18.79 -10.65
C GLY A 108 -16.70 18.17 -9.34
N GLY A 109 -16.55 16.86 -9.13
CA GLY A 109 -16.98 16.16 -7.90
C GLY A 109 -15.94 16.13 -6.77
N ILE A 110 -14.67 16.37 -7.09
CA ILE A 110 -13.53 16.17 -6.16
C ILE A 110 -13.65 17.03 -4.89
N ALA A 111 -13.98 18.30 -5.04
CA ALA A 111 -14.12 19.23 -3.90
C ALA A 111 -15.26 18.83 -2.95
N GLN A 112 -16.38 18.34 -3.49
CA GLN A 112 -17.49 17.84 -2.70
C GLN A 112 -17.12 16.57 -1.95
N PHE A 113 -16.48 15.62 -2.60
CA PHE A 113 -15.97 14.39 -1.98
C PHE A 113 -15.00 14.68 -0.83
N ALA A 114 -14.03 15.59 -1.05
CA ALA A 114 -13.10 16.02 0.00
C ALA A 114 -13.82 16.61 1.23
N LYS A 115 -14.88 17.40 1.00
CA LYS A 115 -15.69 17.97 2.08
C LYS A 115 -16.46 16.88 2.85
N GLU A 116 -17.06 15.92 2.15
CA GLU A 116 -17.83 14.82 2.74
C GLU A 116 -16.96 13.89 3.58
N THR A 117 -15.76 13.58 3.11
CA THR A 117 -14.78 12.71 3.79
C THR A 117 -13.90 13.43 4.81
N GLY A 118 -13.95 14.77 4.86
CA GLY A 118 -13.13 15.61 5.74
C GLY A 118 -11.66 15.68 5.33
N ALA A 119 -11.32 15.32 4.10
CA ALA A 119 -9.96 15.37 3.59
C ALA A 119 -9.44 16.82 3.48
N LYS A 120 -8.22 17.04 4.01
CA LYS A 120 -7.50 18.32 3.97
C LYS A 120 -6.08 18.16 3.41
N PHE A 121 -5.67 16.93 3.12
CA PHE A 121 -4.41 16.67 2.45
C PHE A 121 -4.50 17.09 0.96
N PRO A 122 -3.35 17.34 0.29
CA PRO A 122 -3.33 17.77 -1.10
C PRO A 122 -4.02 16.78 -2.04
N LEU A 123 -4.87 17.31 -2.90
CA LEU A 123 -5.56 16.54 -3.96
C LEU A 123 -5.15 17.08 -5.33
N ALA A 124 -4.94 16.18 -6.27
CA ALA A 124 -4.68 16.47 -7.67
C ALA A 124 -5.71 15.76 -8.55
N TRP A 125 -5.88 16.27 -9.75
CA TRP A 125 -6.67 15.63 -10.80
C TRP A 125 -5.77 15.16 -11.94
N ASP A 126 -5.86 13.88 -12.28
CA ASP A 126 -5.09 13.24 -13.35
C ASP A 126 -5.84 13.34 -14.68
N ASP A 127 -5.83 14.54 -15.27
CA ASP A 127 -6.44 14.79 -16.57
C ASP A 127 -5.89 13.82 -17.64
N GLY A 128 -6.80 13.10 -18.29
CA GLY A 128 -6.46 12.07 -19.28
C GLY A 128 -5.81 10.82 -18.71
N GLN A 129 -5.74 10.67 -17.38
CA GLN A 129 -5.26 9.48 -16.68
C GLN A 129 -3.82 9.07 -17.08
N ILE A 130 -2.94 10.05 -17.31
CA ILE A 130 -1.55 9.82 -17.74
C ILE A 130 -0.71 9.29 -16.59
N THR A 131 -0.89 9.87 -15.39
CA THR A 131 -0.16 9.47 -14.19
C THR A 131 -0.59 8.09 -13.73
N SER A 132 -1.89 7.82 -13.69
CA SER A 132 -2.43 6.51 -13.32
C SER A 132 -1.97 5.41 -14.27
N LYS A 133 -1.86 5.67 -15.57
CA LYS A 133 -1.27 4.73 -16.54
C LYS A 133 0.18 4.39 -16.23
N SER A 134 0.95 5.34 -15.67
CA SER A 134 2.35 5.12 -15.30
C SER A 134 2.48 4.35 -13.97
N TYR A 135 1.56 4.57 -13.04
CA TYR A 135 1.51 3.87 -11.75
C TYR A 135 0.81 2.50 -11.83
N GLN A 136 -0.09 2.31 -12.78
CA GLN A 136 -0.83 1.06 -13.02
C GLN A 136 -1.60 0.55 -11.79
N PRO A 137 -2.42 1.38 -11.10
CA PRO A 137 -3.20 0.93 -9.97
C PRO A 137 -4.15 -0.20 -10.38
N PRO A 138 -4.08 -1.40 -9.74
CA PRO A 138 -4.90 -2.54 -10.16
C PRO A 138 -6.39 -2.38 -9.79
N THR A 139 -6.69 -1.53 -8.83
CA THR A 139 -8.05 -1.20 -8.37
C THR A 139 -8.08 0.20 -7.76
N MET A 140 -9.28 0.66 -7.29
CA MET A 140 -9.44 1.90 -6.53
C MET A 140 -10.04 1.60 -5.15
N PRO A 141 -9.47 2.15 -4.06
CA PRO A 141 -8.21 2.91 -4.04
C PRO A 141 -6.99 2.01 -4.24
N THR A 142 -5.88 2.59 -4.66
CA THR A 142 -4.56 1.97 -4.56
C THR A 142 -3.57 3.01 -4.05
N CYS A 143 -2.90 2.72 -2.94
CA CYS A 143 -1.88 3.61 -2.43
C CYS A 143 -0.46 3.05 -2.60
N TYR A 144 0.47 3.95 -2.88
CA TYR A 144 1.89 3.68 -3.03
C TYR A 144 2.65 4.45 -1.96
N ILE A 145 3.43 3.75 -1.13
CA ILE A 145 4.27 4.40 -0.12
C ILE A 145 5.67 4.53 -0.68
N VAL A 146 6.08 5.77 -0.87
CA VAL A 146 7.36 6.17 -1.48
C VAL A 146 8.29 6.66 -0.38
N ASP A 147 9.52 6.14 -0.35
CA ASP A 147 10.53 6.53 0.63
C ASP A 147 11.17 7.90 0.34
N LYS A 148 12.06 8.34 1.24
CA LYS A 148 12.80 9.61 1.13
C LYS A 148 13.68 9.71 -0.12
N ALA A 149 14.05 8.57 -0.73
CA ALA A 149 14.84 8.50 -1.96
C ALA A 149 13.97 8.47 -3.23
N GLY A 150 12.64 8.48 -3.09
CA GLY A 150 11.70 8.41 -4.22
C GLY A 150 11.45 7.00 -4.73
N VAL A 151 11.72 5.96 -3.93
CA VAL A 151 11.50 4.55 -4.29
C VAL A 151 10.19 4.06 -3.69
N VAL A 152 9.36 3.37 -4.46
CA VAL A 152 8.13 2.72 -3.98
C VAL A 152 8.51 1.54 -3.08
N ARG A 153 8.10 1.57 -1.83
CA ARG A 153 8.41 0.54 -0.83
C ARG A 153 7.24 -0.38 -0.52
N PHE A 154 6.03 0.15 -0.60
CA PHE A 154 4.80 -0.63 -0.36
C PHE A 154 3.72 -0.20 -1.35
N VAL A 155 2.84 -1.14 -1.67
CA VAL A 155 1.68 -0.92 -2.53
C VAL A 155 0.49 -1.62 -1.91
N HIS A 156 -0.58 -0.87 -1.62
CA HIS A 156 -1.83 -1.39 -1.09
C HIS A 156 -2.92 -1.25 -2.15
N ALA A 157 -3.44 -2.36 -2.61
CA ALA A 157 -4.49 -2.42 -3.63
C ALA A 157 -5.85 -2.72 -3.00
N GLY A 158 -6.77 -1.79 -3.11
CA GLY A 158 -8.04 -1.79 -2.38
C GLY A 158 -7.92 -1.12 -1.00
N PHE A 159 -8.96 -1.25 -0.19
CA PHE A 159 -8.98 -0.76 1.19
C PHE A 159 -9.68 -1.76 2.11
N HIS A 160 -9.10 -2.02 3.28
CA HIS A 160 -9.65 -2.95 4.26
C HIS A 160 -9.52 -2.45 5.71
N ALA A 161 -10.30 -3.03 6.61
CA ALA A 161 -10.23 -2.72 8.03
C ALA A 161 -8.85 -3.11 8.60
N GLY A 162 -8.21 -2.18 9.34
CA GLY A 162 -6.88 -2.39 9.94
C GLY A 162 -5.72 -1.80 9.14
N GLU A 163 -5.94 -1.42 7.89
CA GLU A 163 -4.91 -0.86 7.00
C GLU A 163 -4.26 0.43 7.55
N GLU A 164 -4.99 1.20 8.36
CA GLU A 164 -4.41 2.39 9.03
C GLU A 164 -3.16 2.05 9.86
N GLN A 165 -3.22 0.97 10.63
CA GLN A 165 -2.11 0.54 11.48
C GLN A 165 -0.94 0.03 10.64
N GLU A 166 -1.23 -0.68 9.56
CA GLU A 166 -0.24 -1.21 8.62
C GLU A 166 0.50 -0.06 7.94
N ILE A 167 -0.20 0.83 7.28
CA ILE A 167 0.38 2.02 6.62
C ILE A 167 1.15 2.90 7.64
N ALA A 168 0.61 3.08 8.86
CA ALA A 168 1.31 3.85 9.89
C ALA A 168 2.63 3.20 10.34
N SER A 169 2.68 1.86 10.40
CA SER A 169 3.89 1.11 10.72
C SER A 169 4.92 1.23 9.60
N GLU A 170 4.50 1.10 8.36
CA GLU A 170 5.35 1.22 7.17
C GLU A 170 5.93 2.62 7.02
N ILE A 171 5.11 3.68 7.17
CA ILE A 171 5.60 5.07 7.20
C ILE A 171 6.65 5.23 8.31
N SER A 172 6.38 4.69 9.51
CA SER A 172 7.32 4.82 10.65
C SER A 172 8.65 4.15 10.36
N SER A 173 8.65 2.97 9.74
CA SER A 173 9.87 2.24 9.37
C SER A 173 10.73 2.99 8.34
N LEU A 174 10.10 3.77 7.45
CA LEU A 174 10.80 4.59 6.44
C LEU A 174 11.30 5.93 6.99
N LEU A 175 10.88 6.31 8.19
CA LEU A 175 11.32 7.54 8.85
C LEU A 175 12.57 7.36 9.70
N GLU A 176 12.89 6.11 10.09
CA GLU A 176 14.13 5.76 10.82
C GLU A 176 15.37 5.95 9.94
#